data_a8975e1f047c48a0c333732afd379e31
#
_entry.id   a8975e1f047c48a0c333732afd379e31
#
_cell.length_a   1.000
_cell.length_b   1.000
_cell.length_c   1.000
_cell.angle_alpha   90.00
_cell.angle_beta   90.00
_cell.angle_gamma   90.00
#
_symmetry.space_group_name_H-M   'P 1'
#
loop_
_entity.id
_entity.type
_entity.pdbx_description
1 polymer ?
#
loop_
_entity_poly.entity_id
_entity_poly.type
_entity_poly.pdbx_seq_one_letter_code
_entity_poly.pdbx_strand_id
1 'polypeptide(L)'
;MNIDSRVSEIAPPQLHIEDSSLPAGGSDPTRFDWKEAWYPIAYLADLDPATLTSFTLMERDLVIWWDRQAQSWRVFDDRCPHRLAPLSQDRIAEDGLLECPYHGWAFAGDGQCDRIPQQSADAMAHQSKRACVDSLPTATRQGMLFVYAGQLENAQKVTVPIVDALDESPNEWVCLSTFRDLPYDALTLLENVLDSSHLPFTHHKSVGNRANAAPVDLEVVESDRQGFRGVWEEGPRRGTLGRQDTTFIAPGLMWHDLTSKQFGRTLTVVYATPIRKGECRLFAIFPFKFSSKIPAFFIKLTPRWYSHTSQNAILEDDQIFLHRQERYLENQGGSPNFAKAFYLPTKADRFVAELRQWVNQYQADPFWGKKLTPALSEEQLLDRYHSHTKSCASCRTALAKIQQIKTVYVGAGAIGLATIPILPFWINTPLAAVISSVTIA
;
A
#
# COMPACT_ATOMS: atom_id res chain seq x y z
N MET A 1 -29.13 -1.08 -47.50
CA MET A 1 -28.83 -2.17 -46.54
C MET A 1 -28.51 -1.52 -45.20
N ASN A 2 -29.51 -1.47 -44.34
CA ASN A 2 -29.39 -0.95 -42.99
C ASN A 2 -28.69 -2.01 -42.11
N ILE A 3 -27.54 -1.70 -41.56
CA ILE A 3 -26.90 -2.52 -40.52
C ILE A 3 -27.27 -1.88 -39.19
N ASP A 4 -28.21 -2.54 -38.54
CA ASP A 4 -28.72 -2.22 -37.20
C ASP A 4 -27.61 -2.58 -36.17
N SER A 5 -26.93 -1.58 -35.65
CA SER A 5 -25.90 -1.77 -34.58
C SER A 5 -26.58 -1.68 -33.23
N ARG A 6 -27.13 -2.79 -32.75
CA ARG A 6 -27.49 -2.93 -31.34
C ARG A 6 -26.20 -3.05 -30.50
N VAL A 7 -25.77 -1.93 -29.96
CA VAL A 7 -24.86 -1.92 -28.83
C VAL A 7 -25.68 -2.34 -27.61
N SER A 8 -25.47 -3.57 -27.13
CA SER A 8 -26.03 -4.00 -25.85
C SER A 8 -25.38 -3.12 -24.76
N GLU A 9 -26.16 -2.22 -24.18
CA GLU A 9 -25.85 -1.59 -22.91
C GLU A 9 -25.67 -2.72 -21.88
N ILE A 10 -24.43 -2.98 -21.52
CA ILE A 10 -24.11 -3.76 -20.32
C ILE A 10 -24.43 -2.81 -19.16
N ALA A 11 -25.56 -3.03 -18.51
CA ALA A 11 -25.87 -2.35 -17.26
C ALA A 11 -24.70 -2.53 -16.29
N PRO A 12 -24.30 -1.48 -15.55
CA PRO A 12 -23.27 -1.62 -14.52
C PRO A 12 -23.72 -2.70 -13.53
N PRO A 13 -22.79 -3.53 -13.01
CA PRO A 13 -23.15 -4.52 -12.02
C PRO A 13 -23.84 -3.79 -10.86
N GLN A 14 -25.09 -4.13 -10.62
CA GLN A 14 -25.78 -3.73 -9.40
C GLN A 14 -25.01 -4.45 -8.29
N LEU A 15 -24.19 -3.71 -7.54
CA LEU A 15 -23.77 -4.13 -6.22
C LEU A 15 -25.06 -4.24 -5.40
N HIS A 16 -25.61 -5.46 -5.32
CA HIS A 16 -26.45 -5.81 -4.21
C HIS A 16 -25.53 -5.74 -2.98
N ILE A 17 -25.49 -4.57 -2.34
CA ILE A 17 -25.23 -4.52 -0.91
C ILE A 17 -26.49 -5.22 -0.38
N GLU A 18 -26.43 -6.58 -0.29
CA GLU A 18 -27.37 -7.29 0.53
C GLU A 18 -27.29 -6.55 1.86
N ASP A 19 -28.46 -6.25 2.39
CA ASP A 19 -28.69 -5.68 3.72
C ASP A 19 -28.03 -6.63 4.75
N SER A 20 -26.69 -6.69 4.70
CA SER A 20 -25.87 -7.25 5.72
C SER A 20 -25.91 -6.24 6.84
N SER A 21 -26.92 -6.39 7.71
CA SER A 21 -27.07 -5.80 9.02
C SER A 21 -25.88 -6.16 9.91
N LEU A 22 -24.67 -5.87 9.44
CA LEU A 22 -23.44 -6.05 10.20
C LEU A 22 -23.02 -4.67 10.69
N PRO A 23 -22.95 -4.48 12.01
CA PRO A 23 -22.36 -3.28 12.55
C PRO A 23 -20.90 -3.25 12.08
N ALA A 24 -20.55 -2.32 11.23
CA ALA A 24 -19.19 -1.86 11.18
C ALA A 24 -18.80 -1.56 12.62
N GLY A 25 -17.79 -2.27 13.14
CA GLY A 25 -17.44 -2.37 14.54
C GLY A 25 -17.65 -1.11 15.37
N GLY A 26 -18.31 -1.29 16.49
CA GLY A 26 -18.63 -0.23 17.44
C GLY A 26 -20.12 -0.17 17.78
N SER A 27 -20.43 -0.13 19.07
CA SER A 27 -21.79 -0.06 19.61
C SER A 27 -22.49 1.28 19.31
N ASP A 28 -21.77 2.28 18.81
CA ASP A 28 -22.30 3.61 18.51
C ASP A 28 -22.44 3.80 16.98
N PRO A 29 -23.65 3.84 16.43
CA PRO A 29 -23.89 4.02 15.00
C PRO A 29 -23.45 5.41 14.48
N THR A 30 -23.19 6.37 15.36
CA THR A 30 -22.74 7.72 15.00
C THR A 30 -21.23 7.83 14.82
N ARG A 31 -20.46 6.79 15.18
CA ARG A 31 -19.00 6.77 15.08
C ARG A 31 -18.52 5.63 14.20
N PHE A 32 -17.45 5.89 13.46
CA PHE A 32 -16.71 4.86 12.76
C PHE A 32 -15.48 4.45 13.57
N ASP A 33 -15.34 3.15 13.87
CA ASP A 33 -14.17 2.64 14.60
C ASP A 33 -13.18 2.00 13.62
N TRP A 34 -12.08 2.69 13.36
CA TRP A 34 -11.00 2.20 12.53
C TRP A 34 -10.37 0.90 13.02
N LYS A 35 -10.45 0.61 14.31
CA LYS A 35 -9.92 -0.65 14.85
C LYS A 35 -10.76 -1.86 14.46
N GLU A 36 -12.05 -1.69 14.26
CA GLU A 36 -12.97 -2.78 13.89
C GLU A 36 -13.02 -2.96 12.35
N ALA A 37 -11.84 -3.08 11.70
CA ALA A 37 -11.71 -3.22 10.26
C ALA A 37 -10.50 -4.07 9.85
N TRP A 38 -10.51 -4.53 8.60
CA TRP A 38 -9.43 -5.26 7.96
C TRP A 38 -8.49 -4.32 7.20
N TYR A 39 -7.18 -4.53 7.32
CA TYR A 39 -6.14 -3.75 6.64
C TYR A 39 -5.15 -4.65 5.93
N PRO A 40 -4.79 -4.36 4.67
CA PRO A 40 -3.64 -5.00 4.05
C PRO A 40 -2.36 -4.47 4.72
N ILE A 41 -1.44 -5.38 5.06
CA ILE A 41 -0.17 -5.02 5.72
C ILE A 41 1.06 -5.42 4.90
N ALA A 42 0.92 -6.35 3.97
CA ALA A 42 2.00 -6.76 3.08
C ALA A 42 1.46 -7.39 1.79
N TYR A 43 2.21 -7.28 0.68
CA TYR A 43 2.05 -8.20 -0.43
C TYR A 43 2.71 -9.54 -0.09
N LEU A 44 2.04 -10.65 -0.37
CA LEU A 44 2.59 -11.99 -0.15
C LEU A 44 3.91 -12.23 -0.87
N ALA A 45 4.09 -11.62 -2.05
CA ALA A 45 5.31 -11.69 -2.85
C ALA A 45 6.53 -10.98 -2.20
N ASP A 46 6.33 -10.19 -1.17
CA ASP A 46 7.39 -9.49 -0.43
C ASP A 46 7.72 -10.15 0.91
N LEU A 47 6.93 -11.14 1.33
CA LEU A 47 7.14 -11.91 2.55
C LEU A 47 8.00 -13.16 2.28
N ASP A 48 8.92 -13.46 3.19
CA ASP A 48 9.73 -14.67 3.15
C ASP A 48 9.34 -15.57 4.34
N PRO A 49 8.85 -16.81 4.09
CA PRO A 49 8.49 -17.75 5.16
C PRO A 49 9.63 -18.10 6.12
N ALA A 50 10.88 -17.82 5.76
CA ALA A 50 12.05 -18.11 6.60
C ALA A 50 12.41 -16.95 7.55
N THR A 51 11.81 -15.76 7.36
CA THR A 51 12.17 -14.55 8.11
C THR A 51 10.96 -13.89 8.77
N LEU A 52 11.23 -13.13 9.83
CA LEU A 52 10.23 -12.29 10.48
C LEU A 52 10.14 -10.94 9.78
N THR A 53 8.94 -10.38 9.71
CA THR A 53 8.70 -9.05 9.15
C THR A 53 7.95 -8.21 10.17
N SER A 54 8.46 -7.02 10.48
CA SER A 54 7.78 -6.06 11.36
C SER A 54 6.88 -5.13 10.55
N PHE A 55 5.76 -4.74 11.15
CA PHE A 55 4.87 -3.70 10.63
C PHE A 55 4.22 -2.95 11.81
N THR A 56 3.92 -1.68 11.63
CA THR A 56 3.15 -0.90 12.62
C THR A 56 1.78 -0.56 12.04
N LEU A 57 0.71 -0.92 12.72
CA LEU A 57 -0.67 -0.61 12.35
C LEU A 57 -1.31 0.23 13.45
N MET A 58 -1.68 1.46 13.14
CA MET A 58 -2.30 2.41 14.10
C MET A 58 -1.53 2.48 15.43
N GLU A 59 -0.19 2.65 15.33
CA GLU A 59 0.75 2.71 16.47
C GLU A 59 0.89 1.40 17.27
N ARG A 60 0.34 0.31 16.78
CA ARG A 60 0.52 -1.03 17.31
C ARG A 60 1.60 -1.74 16.52
N ASP A 61 2.72 -2.08 17.15
CA ASP A 61 3.80 -2.80 16.51
C ASP A 61 3.44 -4.29 16.40
N LEU A 62 3.62 -4.84 15.20
CA LEU A 62 3.23 -6.19 14.81
C LEU A 62 4.43 -6.95 14.26
N VAL A 63 4.48 -8.26 14.50
CA VAL A 63 5.37 -9.21 13.84
C VAL A 63 4.57 -10.15 12.94
N ILE A 64 4.98 -10.26 11.68
CA ILE A 64 4.44 -11.17 10.67
C ILE A 64 5.41 -12.34 10.55
N TRP A 65 4.88 -13.56 10.63
CA TRP A 65 5.68 -14.76 10.53
C TRP A 65 4.91 -15.92 9.91
N TRP A 66 5.64 -16.91 9.39
CA TRP A 66 5.05 -18.09 8.76
C TRP A 66 4.95 -19.24 9.76
N ASP A 67 3.75 -19.61 10.12
CA ASP A 67 3.47 -20.80 10.93
C ASP A 67 3.62 -22.05 10.07
N ARG A 68 4.71 -22.80 10.28
CA ARG A 68 5.02 -24.01 9.52
C ARG A 68 4.04 -25.16 9.81
N GLN A 69 3.41 -25.18 10.96
CA GLN A 69 2.45 -26.20 11.33
C GLN A 69 1.10 -25.96 10.66
N ALA A 70 0.61 -24.74 10.71
CA ALA A 70 -0.66 -24.35 10.11
C ALA A 70 -0.55 -23.98 8.61
N GLN A 71 0.68 -23.89 8.06
CA GLN A 71 0.95 -23.45 6.67
C GLN A 71 0.26 -22.13 6.35
N SER A 72 0.36 -21.17 7.25
CA SER A 72 -0.32 -19.88 7.15
C SER A 72 0.48 -18.74 7.77
N TRP A 73 0.25 -17.51 7.27
CA TRP A 73 0.81 -16.31 7.86
C TRP A 73 0.10 -15.97 9.16
N ARG A 74 0.87 -15.67 10.19
CA ARG A 74 0.40 -15.21 11.49
C ARG A 74 0.89 -13.79 11.75
N VAL A 75 0.09 -13.06 12.52
CA VAL A 75 0.41 -11.70 12.96
C VAL A 75 0.18 -11.60 14.46
N PHE A 76 1.21 -11.23 15.19
CA PHE A 76 1.17 -11.04 16.62
C PHE A 76 1.54 -9.62 17.00
N ASP A 77 1.17 -9.18 18.21
CA ASP A 77 1.83 -8.05 18.84
C ASP A 77 3.33 -8.29 18.90
N ASP A 78 4.11 -7.32 18.48
CA ASP A 78 5.58 -7.42 18.49
C ASP A 78 6.14 -7.18 19.90
N ARG A 79 5.60 -7.91 20.88
CA ARG A 79 5.97 -7.78 22.29
C ARG A 79 5.86 -9.11 23.01
N CYS A 80 6.98 -9.59 23.50
CA CYS A 80 7.00 -10.76 24.38
C CYS A 80 6.34 -10.42 25.74
N PRO A 81 5.35 -11.20 26.20
CA PRO A 81 4.64 -10.94 27.47
C PRO A 81 5.56 -11.01 28.70
N HIS A 82 6.73 -11.63 28.60
CA HIS A 82 7.68 -11.74 29.70
C HIS A 82 8.21 -10.35 30.13
N ARG A 83 8.87 -9.63 29.21
CA ARG A 83 9.55 -8.34 29.51
C ARG A 83 9.54 -7.39 28.32
N LEU A 84 8.54 -7.47 27.46
CA LEU A 84 8.25 -6.59 26.34
C LEU A 84 9.34 -6.51 25.26
N ALA A 85 10.21 -7.54 25.17
CA ALA A 85 11.19 -7.61 24.09
C ALA A 85 10.47 -7.80 22.74
N PRO A 86 10.91 -7.10 21.65
CA PRO A 86 10.31 -7.26 20.34
C PRO A 86 10.59 -8.67 19.78
N LEU A 87 9.52 -9.34 19.37
CA LEU A 87 9.59 -10.70 18.82
C LEU A 87 10.16 -10.71 17.39
N SER A 88 10.00 -9.61 16.65
CA SER A 88 10.53 -9.45 15.29
C SER A 88 12.06 -9.45 15.19
N GLN A 89 12.76 -9.41 16.30
CA GLN A 89 14.24 -9.37 16.33
C GLN A 89 14.89 -10.75 16.41
N ASP A 90 14.10 -11.85 16.39
CA ASP A 90 14.63 -13.21 16.49
C ASP A 90 14.24 -14.07 15.28
N ARG A 91 13.81 -15.28 15.52
CA ARG A 91 13.68 -16.34 14.53
C ARG A 91 12.41 -17.18 14.72
N ILE A 92 12.10 -17.96 13.70
CA ILE A 92 11.25 -19.12 13.80
C ILE A 92 12.16 -20.28 14.22
N ALA A 93 11.92 -20.87 15.38
CA ALA A 93 12.67 -22.01 15.89
C ALA A 93 12.55 -23.24 14.99
N GLU A 94 13.39 -24.27 15.20
CA GLU A 94 13.40 -25.50 14.38
C GLU A 94 12.05 -26.24 14.44
N ASP A 95 11.39 -26.21 15.61
CA ASP A 95 10.07 -26.78 15.87
C ASP A 95 8.92 -25.98 15.22
N GLY A 96 9.23 -24.83 14.60
CA GLY A 96 8.26 -23.97 13.90
C GLY A 96 7.57 -22.95 14.77
N LEU A 97 7.93 -22.82 16.05
CA LEU A 97 7.40 -21.83 16.97
C LEU A 97 8.09 -20.46 16.79
N LEU A 98 7.40 -19.37 17.11
CA LEU A 98 8.01 -18.06 17.20
C LEU A 98 8.76 -17.92 18.52
N GLU A 99 10.09 -17.77 18.48
CA GLU A 99 10.93 -17.70 19.67
C GLU A 99 11.33 -16.25 20.01
N CYS A 100 11.29 -15.90 21.29
CA CYS A 100 11.67 -14.58 21.79
C CYS A 100 13.20 -14.48 21.94
N PRO A 101 13.87 -13.41 21.39
CA PRO A 101 15.34 -13.28 21.41
C PRO A 101 15.93 -13.17 22.79
N TYR A 102 15.13 -12.75 23.78
CA TYR A 102 15.69 -12.35 25.05
C TYR A 102 15.84 -13.54 26.01
N HIS A 103 14.84 -14.43 26.10
CA HIS A 103 14.88 -15.55 27.05
C HIS A 103 14.38 -16.89 26.45
N GLY A 104 14.19 -16.97 25.13
CA GLY A 104 13.80 -18.20 24.45
C GLY A 104 12.37 -18.66 24.71
N TRP A 105 11.48 -17.78 25.19
CA TRP A 105 10.07 -18.09 25.27
C TRP A 105 9.52 -18.33 23.84
N ALA A 106 8.80 -19.43 23.65
CA ALA A 106 8.33 -19.81 22.34
C ALA A 106 6.80 -19.86 22.28
N PHE A 107 6.23 -19.43 21.17
CA PHE A 107 4.80 -19.21 21.00
C PHE A 107 4.28 -19.98 19.79
N ALA A 108 3.14 -20.65 19.97
CA ALA A 108 2.39 -21.32 18.92
C ALA A 108 1.60 -20.32 18.06
N GLY A 109 1.05 -20.77 16.91
CA GLY A 109 0.35 -19.93 15.94
C GLY A 109 -0.93 -19.26 16.45
N ASP A 110 -1.47 -19.68 17.59
CA ASP A 110 -2.59 -19.03 18.28
C ASP A 110 -2.17 -18.02 19.36
N GLY A 111 -0.84 -17.85 19.56
CA GLY A 111 -0.26 -16.97 20.55
C GLY A 111 -0.04 -17.60 21.92
N GLN A 112 -0.42 -18.86 22.13
CA GLN A 112 -0.13 -19.54 23.39
C GLN A 112 1.36 -19.76 23.57
N CYS A 113 1.85 -19.59 24.81
CA CYS A 113 3.22 -19.93 25.15
C CYS A 113 3.36 -21.46 25.25
N ASP A 114 4.17 -22.03 24.39
CA ASP A 114 4.45 -23.47 24.40
C ASP A 114 5.65 -23.81 25.33
N ARG A 115 6.67 -22.94 25.37
CA ARG A 115 7.91 -23.22 26.07
C ARG A 115 8.44 -22.00 26.81
N ILE A 116 8.82 -22.23 28.08
CA ILE A 116 9.61 -21.31 28.90
C ILE A 116 10.85 -22.06 29.35
N PRO A 117 12.04 -21.84 28.73
CA PRO A 117 13.25 -22.63 29.03
C PRO A 117 13.71 -22.59 30.48
N GLN A 118 13.35 -21.53 31.23
CA GLN A 118 13.79 -21.32 32.61
C GLN A 118 12.85 -21.90 33.66
N GLN A 119 11.69 -22.48 33.26
CA GLN A 119 10.81 -23.10 34.25
C GLN A 119 11.29 -24.51 34.61
N SER A 120 11.02 -24.95 35.85
CA SER A 120 11.25 -26.34 36.26
C SER A 120 10.28 -27.29 35.54
N ALA A 121 10.62 -28.59 35.45
CA ALA A 121 9.85 -29.56 34.67
C ALA A 121 8.41 -29.73 35.16
N ASP A 122 8.15 -29.50 36.43
CA ASP A 122 6.83 -29.58 37.08
C ASP A 122 6.06 -28.24 37.05
N ALA A 123 6.70 -27.14 36.60
CA ALA A 123 6.06 -25.86 36.54
C ALA A 123 5.18 -25.71 35.28
N MET A 124 4.03 -25.04 35.44
CA MET A 124 3.04 -24.86 34.38
C MET A 124 2.86 -23.35 34.02
N ALA A 125 3.92 -22.56 34.22
CA ALA A 125 3.84 -21.12 33.99
C ALA A 125 3.49 -20.74 32.53
N HIS A 126 3.93 -21.57 31.55
CA HIS A 126 3.60 -21.41 30.13
C HIS A 126 2.09 -21.52 29.84
N GLN A 127 1.32 -22.21 30.66
CA GLN A 127 -0.15 -22.36 30.49
C GLN A 127 -0.95 -21.13 30.98
N SER A 128 -0.28 -20.19 31.62
CA SER A 128 -0.94 -18.97 32.08
C SER A 128 -1.36 -18.09 30.90
N LYS A 129 -2.59 -17.56 30.91
CA LYS A 129 -3.03 -16.55 29.95
C LYS A 129 -2.11 -15.32 29.90
N ARG A 130 -1.39 -15.02 30.98
CA ARG A 130 -0.41 -13.94 31.05
C ARG A 130 0.89 -14.24 30.28
N ALA A 131 1.12 -15.49 29.91
CA ALA A 131 2.23 -15.90 29.10
C ALA A 131 1.93 -15.87 27.59
N CYS A 132 0.68 -15.62 27.19
CA CYS A 132 0.27 -15.60 25.79
C CYS A 132 0.62 -14.26 25.13
N VAL A 133 0.91 -14.31 23.82
CA VAL A 133 1.02 -13.12 22.94
C VAL A 133 -0.33 -12.90 22.26
N ASP A 134 -0.72 -11.64 22.09
CA ASP A 134 -1.92 -11.30 21.35
C ASP A 134 -1.73 -11.64 19.85
N SER A 135 -2.54 -12.60 19.37
CA SER A 135 -2.61 -12.99 17.97
C SER A 135 -3.77 -12.27 17.28
N LEU A 136 -3.50 -11.65 16.13
CA LEU A 136 -4.53 -10.96 15.35
C LEU A 136 -5.06 -11.88 14.23
N PRO A 137 -6.38 -11.81 13.93
CA PRO A 137 -6.94 -12.53 12.78
C PRO A 137 -6.29 -12.10 11.46
N THR A 138 -6.00 -13.08 10.61
CA THR A 138 -5.38 -12.85 9.31
C THR A 138 -6.22 -13.42 8.18
N ALA A 139 -6.16 -12.79 7.01
CA ALA A 139 -6.75 -13.29 5.78
C ALA A 139 -5.83 -12.99 4.59
N THR A 140 -5.81 -13.88 3.60
CA THR A 140 -5.10 -13.66 2.34
C THR A 140 -6.11 -13.47 1.21
N ARG A 141 -6.07 -12.31 0.54
CA ARG A 141 -6.94 -11.96 -0.58
C ARG A 141 -6.14 -11.16 -1.60
N GLN A 142 -6.38 -11.41 -2.88
CA GLN A 142 -5.81 -10.63 -4.02
C GLN A 142 -4.29 -10.41 -3.92
N GLY A 143 -3.55 -11.43 -3.44
CA GLY A 143 -2.10 -11.40 -3.28
C GLY A 143 -1.59 -10.58 -2.09
N MET A 144 -2.45 -10.16 -1.19
CA MET A 144 -2.12 -9.40 0.02
C MET A 144 -2.45 -10.19 1.29
N LEU A 145 -1.68 -9.94 2.34
CA LEU A 145 -1.97 -10.33 3.71
C LEU A 145 -2.74 -9.22 4.39
N PHE A 146 -3.95 -9.53 4.85
CA PHE A 146 -4.78 -8.67 5.67
C PHE A 146 -4.73 -9.07 7.13
N VAL A 147 -4.87 -8.09 8.00
CA VAL A 147 -5.04 -8.27 9.45
C VAL A 147 -6.28 -7.52 9.92
N TYR A 148 -7.03 -8.13 10.82
CA TYR A 148 -8.13 -7.47 11.52
C TYR A 148 -7.59 -6.78 12.77
N ALA A 149 -7.84 -5.48 12.90
CA ALA A 149 -7.23 -4.69 13.97
C ALA A 149 -8.04 -4.68 15.28
N GLY A 150 -9.30 -5.14 15.23
CA GLY A 150 -10.25 -5.09 16.33
C GLY A 150 -10.33 -6.36 17.17
N GLN A 151 -11.49 -6.54 17.78
CA GLN A 151 -11.74 -7.70 18.65
C GLN A 151 -11.91 -8.98 17.81
N LEU A 152 -11.28 -10.07 18.25
CA LEU A 152 -11.27 -11.36 17.56
C LEU A 152 -12.68 -11.86 17.17
N GLU A 153 -13.65 -11.67 18.07
CA GLU A 153 -15.02 -12.13 17.91
C GLU A 153 -15.79 -11.39 16.81
N ASN A 154 -15.29 -10.22 16.41
CA ASN A 154 -15.89 -9.39 15.36
C ASN A 154 -15.28 -9.64 13.99
N ALA A 155 -14.09 -10.25 13.91
CA ALA A 155 -13.38 -10.47 12.64
C ALA A 155 -14.20 -11.25 11.61
N GLN A 156 -15.03 -12.22 12.06
CA GLN A 156 -15.88 -13.02 11.18
C GLN A 156 -17.14 -12.29 10.71
N LYS A 157 -17.49 -11.17 11.37
CA LYS A 157 -18.67 -10.36 11.05
C LYS A 157 -18.36 -9.24 10.06
N VAL A 158 -17.08 -8.95 9.84
CA VAL A 158 -16.63 -7.87 8.95
C VAL A 158 -15.95 -8.48 7.73
N THR A 159 -16.48 -8.18 6.56
CA THR A 159 -15.92 -8.67 5.30
C THR A 159 -14.58 -8.01 5.01
N VAL A 160 -13.61 -8.79 4.50
CA VAL A 160 -12.34 -8.22 4.01
C VAL A 160 -12.63 -7.32 2.81
N PRO A 161 -12.25 -6.04 2.83
CA PRO A 161 -12.52 -5.13 1.73
C PRO A 161 -11.65 -5.51 0.51
N ILE A 162 -12.29 -5.92 -0.58
CA ILE A 162 -11.65 -6.32 -1.84
C ILE A 162 -12.39 -5.71 -3.03
N VAL A 163 -11.79 -5.78 -4.20
CA VAL A 163 -12.42 -5.40 -5.47
C VAL A 163 -12.93 -6.67 -6.15
N ASP A 164 -14.23 -6.94 -6.03
CA ASP A 164 -14.86 -8.21 -6.48
C ASP A 164 -14.57 -8.53 -7.94
N ALA A 165 -14.53 -7.53 -8.81
CA ALA A 165 -14.23 -7.70 -10.23
C ALA A 165 -12.91 -8.42 -10.51
N LEU A 166 -11.95 -8.37 -9.57
CA LEU A 166 -10.66 -9.06 -9.69
C LEU A 166 -10.78 -10.56 -9.34
N ASP A 167 -11.69 -10.91 -8.46
CA ASP A 167 -11.91 -12.31 -8.05
C ASP A 167 -12.90 -13.03 -9.00
N GLU A 168 -13.86 -12.30 -9.60
CA GLU A 168 -14.81 -12.86 -10.57
C GLU A 168 -14.14 -13.40 -11.84
N SER A 169 -13.09 -12.75 -12.32
CA SER A 169 -12.39 -13.12 -13.55
C SER A 169 -10.86 -12.95 -13.43
N PRO A 170 -10.19 -13.64 -12.50
CA PRO A 170 -8.79 -13.36 -12.15
C PRO A 170 -7.81 -13.53 -13.34
N ASN A 171 -8.12 -14.41 -14.29
CA ASN A 171 -7.26 -14.67 -15.46
C ASN A 171 -7.36 -13.60 -16.57
N GLU A 172 -8.36 -12.73 -16.52
CA GLU A 172 -8.55 -11.67 -17.51
C GLU A 172 -7.79 -10.38 -17.19
N TRP A 173 -7.34 -10.25 -15.95
CA TRP A 173 -6.63 -9.09 -15.47
C TRP A 173 -5.12 -9.27 -15.51
N VAL A 174 -4.44 -8.22 -15.90
CA VAL A 174 -2.98 -8.08 -15.73
C VAL A 174 -2.76 -6.94 -14.77
N CYS A 175 -2.18 -7.24 -13.60
CA CYS A 175 -2.03 -6.28 -12.53
C CYS A 175 -0.58 -5.83 -12.39
N LEU A 176 -0.37 -4.52 -12.34
CA LEU A 176 0.81 -3.91 -11.74
C LEU A 176 0.47 -3.56 -10.30
N SER A 177 1.42 -3.73 -9.39
CA SER A 177 1.20 -3.41 -7.98
C SER A 177 2.43 -2.77 -7.37
N THR A 178 2.22 -1.87 -6.43
CA THR A 178 3.28 -1.29 -5.61
C THR A 178 2.78 -0.98 -4.21
N PHE A 179 3.69 -0.76 -3.28
CA PHE A 179 3.38 -0.17 -1.99
C PHE A 179 4.43 0.89 -1.66
N ARG A 180 4.10 1.81 -0.77
CA ARG A 180 5.05 2.76 -0.21
C ARG A 180 4.57 3.29 1.13
N ASP A 181 5.51 3.47 2.06
CA ASP A 181 5.27 4.23 3.28
C ASP A 181 5.33 5.72 2.92
N LEU A 182 4.25 6.44 3.22
CA LEU A 182 4.05 7.83 2.86
C LEU A 182 4.07 8.70 4.12
N PRO A 183 4.72 9.86 4.09
CA PRO A 183 4.92 10.72 5.26
C PRO A 183 3.73 11.66 5.52
N TYR A 184 2.52 11.13 5.41
CA TYR A 184 1.25 11.78 5.71
C TYR A 184 0.16 10.76 6.04
N ASP A 185 -0.93 11.20 6.66
CA ASP A 185 -2.01 10.34 7.13
C ASP A 185 -2.75 9.63 6.00
N ALA A 186 -3.37 8.49 6.33
CA ALA A 186 -4.24 7.74 5.42
C ALA A 186 -5.40 8.61 4.86
N LEU A 187 -5.93 9.54 5.64
CA LEU A 187 -6.97 10.47 5.17
C LEU A 187 -6.45 11.48 4.15
N THR A 188 -5.21 11.94 4.28
CA THR A 188 -4.56 12.81 3.30
C THR A 188 -4.26 12.06 2.00
N LEU A 189 -3.86 10.77 2.09
CA LEU A 189 -3.74 9.91 0.92
C LEU A 189 -5.07 9.72 0.20
N LEU A 190 -6.13 9.39 0.93
CA LEU A 190 -7.47 9.19 0.34
C LEU A 190 -8.00 10.47 -0.33
N GLU A 191 -7.78 11.63 0.29
CA GLU A 191 -8.12 12.92 -0.31
C GLU A 191 -7.40 13.13 -1.66
N ASN A 192 -6.11 12.86 -1.72
CA ASN A 192 -5.32 13.00 -2.94
C ASN A 192 -5.79 12.03 -4.05
N VAL A 193 -5.96 10.74 -3.75
CA VAL A 193 -6.34 9.76 -4.77
C VAL A 193 -7.79 9.88 -5.23
N LEU A 194 -8.68 10.49 -4.45
CA LEU A 194 -10.05 10.82 -4.83
C LEU A 194 -10.15 12.08 -5.69
N ASP A 195 -9.14 12.95 -5.67
CA ASP A 195 -9.06 14.12 -6.52
C ASP A 195 -8.52 13.79 -7.91
N SER A 196 -9.39 13.67 -8.91
CA SER A 196 -8.97 13.45 -10.30
C SER A 196 -8.41 14.72 -10.97
N SER A 197 -8.58 15.89 -10.36
CA SER A 197 -8.25 17.19 -10.99
C SER A 197 -6.76 17.57 -10.87
N HIS A 198 -6.02 16.99 -9.92
CA HIS A 198 -4.58 17.26 -9.76
C HIS A 198 -3.71 16.61 -10.85
N LEU A 199 -4.15 15.48 -11.40
CA LEU A 199 -3.37 14.66 -12.33
C LEU A 199 -2.72 15.42 -13.50
N PRO A 200 -3.41 16.34 -14.22
CA PRO A 200 -2.81 17.08 -15.32
C PRO A 200 -1.64 17.99 -14.91
N PHE A 201 -1.62 18.46 -13.67
CA PHE A 201 -0.64 19.44 -13.18
C PHE A 201 0.48 18.78 -12.40
N THR A 202 0.17 18.06 -11.36
CA THR A 202 1.14 17.40 -10.47
C THR A 202 1.95 16.36 -11.23
N HIS A 203 1.29 15.52 -11.99
CA HIS A 203 1.93 14.46 -12.76
C HIS A 203 2.24 14.86 -14.21
N HIS A 204 2.41 16.16 -14.46
CA HIS A 204 2.76 16.64 -15.79
C HIS A 204 4.08 16.06 -16.28
N LYS A 205 4.08 15.44 -17.46
CA LYS A 205 5.18 14.69 -18.10
C LYS A 205 5.42 13.26 -17.55
N SER A 206 4.71 12.81 -16.52
CA SER A 206 4.70 11.42 -16.11
C SER A 206 3.43 10.72 -16.64
N VAL A 207 2.35 10.68 -15.88
CA VAL A 207 1.06 10.10 -16.30
C VAL A 207 0.02 11.14 -16.70
N GLY A 208 0.27 12.42 -16.40
CA GLY A 208 -0.58 13.58 -16.70
C GLY A 208 -0.03 14.50 -17.79
N ASN A 209 -0.89 15.38 -18.29
CA ASN A 209 -0.52 16.45 -19.21
C ASN A 209 -1.42 17.66 -18.96
N ARG A 210 -0.84 18.85 -18.74
CA ARG A 210 -1.56 20.12 -18.54
C ARG A 210 -2.54 20.44 -19.68
N ALA A 211 -2.24 20.01 -20.91
CA ALA A 211 -3.14 20.16 -22.05
C ALA A 211 -4.47 19.41 -21.89
N ASN A 212 -4.53 18.43 -20.99
CA ASN A 212 -5.74 17.67 -20.67
C ASN A 212 -6.59 18.32 -19.58
N ALA A 213 -6.11 19.43 -18.97
CA ALA A 213 -6.88 20.15 -17.98
C ALA A 213 -8.20 20.66 -18.59
N ALA A 214 -9.29 20.36 -17.93
CA ALA A 214 -10.65 20.71 -18.34
C ALA A 214 -11.53 20.80 -17.08
N PRO A 215 -12.73 21.37 -17.14
CA PRO A 215 -13.72 21.22 -16.08
C PRO A 215 -13.95 19.74 -15.74
N VAL A 216 -14.06 19.44 -14.44
CA VAL A 216 -14.31 18.11 -13.92
C VAL A 216 -15.65 18.15 -13.18
N ASP A 217 -16.64 17.43 -13.67
CA ASP A 217 -17.99 17.42 -13.13
C ASP A 217 -18.23 16.09 -12.39
N LEU A 218 -17.88 16.07 -11.09
CA LEU A 218 -18.05 14.92 -10.22
C LEU A 218 -19.42 14.94 -9.55
N GLU A 219 -20.06 13.78 -9.48
CA GLU A 219 -21.33 13.59 -8.80
C GLU A 219 -21.20 12.44 -7.79
N VAL A 220 -21.69 12.64 -6.56
CA VAL A 220 -21.85 11.58 -5.55
C VAL A 220 -23.20 10.97 -5.73
N VAL A 221 -23.25 9.67 -6.02
CA VAL A 221 -24.48 8.93 -6.30
C VAL A 221 -25.09 8.38 -5.02
N GLU A 222 -24.27 7.86 -4.14
CA GLU A 222 -24.67 7.33 -2.83
C GLU A 222 -23.56 7.57 -1.81
N SER A 223 -23.95 7.79 -0.55
CA SER A 223 -23.03 7.97 0.57
C SER A 223 -23.67 7.50 1.86
N ASP A 224 -22.94 6.69 2.62
CA ASP A 224 -23.35 6.17 3.90
C ASP A 224 -22.15 5.97 4.84
N ARG A 225 -22.36 5.29 5.97
CA ARG A 225 -21.30 5.01 6.94
C ARG A 225 -20.18 4.12 6.38
N GLN A 226 -20.46 3.30 5.37
CA GLN A 226 -19.49 2.37 4.79
C GLN A 226 -18.64 3.02 3.69
N GLY A 227 -19.00 4.24 3.27
CA GLY A 227 -18.28 4.98 2.24
C GLY A 227 -19.19 5.69 1.27
N PHE A 228 -18.72 5.91 0.04
CA PHE A 228 -19.53 6.53 -1.02
C PHE A 228 -19.16 6.02 -2.40
N ARG A 229 -20.10 6.21 -3.32
CA ARG A 229 -19.90 6.02 -4.75
C ARG A 229 -20.14 7.32 -5.49
N GLY A 230 -19.32 7.56 -6.49
CA GLY A 230 -19.45 8.73 -7.32
C GLY A 230 -19.13 8.45 -8.78
N VAL A 231 -19.45 9.39 -9.63
CA VAL A 231 -19.31 9.27 -11.07
C VAL A 231 -18.77 10.56 -11.69
N TRP A 232 -17.98 10.39 -12.74
CA TRP A 232 -17.58 11.42 -13.67
C TRP A 232 -18.01 10.98 -15.08
N GLU A 233 -19.15 11.49 -15.55
CA GLU A 233 -19.78 11.04 -16.81
C GLU A 233 -18.90 11.29 -18.04
N GLU A 234 -18.27 12.46 -18.14
CA GLU A 234 -17.35 12.75 -19.25
C GLU A 234 -16.07 11.91 -19.13
N GLY A 235 -15.54 11.78 -17.91
CA GLY A 235 -14.31 11.07 -17.61
C GLY A 235 -13.04 11.80 -18.03
N PRO A 236 -11.87 11.20 -17.73
CA PRO A 236 -10.56 11.83 -17.91
C PRO A 236 -10.21 12.11 -19.37
N ARG A 237 -9.27 13.03 -19.56
CA ARG A 237 -8.74 13.46 -20.86
C ARG A 237 -9.84 13.92 -21.82
N ARG A 238 -10.77 14.75 -21.30
CA ARG A 238 -11.91 15.29 -22.07
C ARG A 238 -12.73 14.16 -22.70
N GLY A 239 -13.07 13.16 -21.91
CA GLY A 239 -13.91 12.04 -22.33
C GLY A 239 -13.24 10.96 -23.18
N THR A 240 -11.95 11.11 -23.53
CA THR A 240 -11.28 10.10 -24.39
C THR A 240 -11.08 8.75 -23.69
N LEU A 241 -11.10 8.72 -22.35
CA LEU A 241 -11.00 7.48 -21.57
C LEU A 241 -12.38 6.94 -21.14
N GLY A 242 -13.45 7.66 -21.46
CA GLY A 242 -14.82 7.29 -21.10
C GLY A 242 -15.15 7.63 -19.64
N ARG A 243 -16.39 7.32 -19.25
CA ARG A 243 -16.91 7.52 -17.90
C ARG A 243 -16.02 6.87 -16.85
N GLN A 244 -15.86 7.56 -15.72
CA GLN A 244 -15.16 7.04 -14.54
C GLN A 244 -16.17 6.84 -13.41
N ASP A 245 -16.23 5.64 -12.89
CA ASP A 245 -16.91 5.31 -11.64
C ASP A 245 -15.87 5.28 -10.51
N THR A 246 -16.22 5.87 -9.37
CA THR A 246 -15.34 5.95 -8.20
C THR A 246 -16.06 5.35 -7.01
N THR A 247 -15.39 4.45 -6.30
CA THR A 247 -15.91 3.84 -5.08
C THR A 247 -14.91 4.04 -3.95
N PHE A 248 -15.40 4.50 -2.82
CA PHE A 248 -14.68 4.52 -1.55
C PHE A 248 -15.39 3.59 -0.57
N ILE A 249 -14.66 2.62 -0.01
CA ILE A 249 -15.11 1.75 1.08
C ILE A 249 -14.28 2.06 2.32
N ALA A 250 -14.97 2.45 3.37
CA ALA A 250 -14.36 2.74 4.66
C ALA A 250 -13.67 1.48 5.27
N PRO A 251 -12.53 1.64 5.96
CA PRO A 251 -11.90 2.93 6.23
C PRO A 251 -10.91 3.39 5.16
N GLY A 252 -10.39 2.53 4.30
CA GLY A 252 -9.19 2.86 3.54
C GLY A 252 -9.10 2.30 2.13
N LEU A 253 -10.15 1.69 1.57
CA LEU A 253 -10.15 1.21 0.19
C LEU A 253 -10.87 2.19 -0.73
N MET A 254 -10.22 2.56 -1.83
CA MET A 254 -10.89 3.24 -2.93
C MET A 254 -10.43 2.68 -4.28
N TRP A 255 -11.27 2.83 -5.29
CA TRP A 255 -10.86 2.61 -6.68
C TRP A 255 -11.60 3.48 -7.67
N HIS A 256 -10.92 3.77 -8.77
CA HIS A 256 -11.51 4.29 -9.99
C HIS A 256 -11.66 3.16 -11.00
N ASP A 257 -12.79 3.10 -11.68
CA ASP A 257 -13.11 2.15 -12.74
C ASP A 257 -13.37 2.91 -14.04
N LEU A 258 -12.56 2.61 -15.05
CA LEU A 258 -12.58 3.25 -16.36
C LEU A 258 -12.73 2.20 -17.45
N THR A 259 -13.65 2.40 -18.38
CA THR A 259 -13.76 1.56 -19.58
C THR A 259 -13.61 2.42 -20.83
N SER A 260 -12.50 2.24 -21.52
CA SER A 260 -12.19 2.95 -22.76
C SER A 260 -12.16 2.01 -23.97
N LYS A 261 -12.54 2.56 -25.15
CA LYS A 261 -12.45 1.80 -26.42
C LYS A 261 -11.00 1.43 -26.77
N GLN A 262 -10.02 2.24 -26.34
CA GLN A 262 -8.63 2.08 -26.71
C GLN A 262 -7.90 1.09 -25.81
N PHE A 263 -8.13 1.13 -24.49
CA PHE A 263 -7.34 0.38 -23.51
C PHE A 263 -8.13 -0.76 -22.85
N GLY A 264 -9.46 -0.86 -23.09
CA GLY A 264 -10.32 -1.78 -22.37
C GLY A 264 -10.70 -1.23 -20.99
N ARG A 265 -10.99 -2.14 -20.02
CA ARG A 265 -11.31 -1.77 -18.65
C ARG A 265 -10.04 -1.68 -17.83
N THR A 266 -9.90 -0.60 -17.08
CA THR A 266 -8.74 -0.36 -16.21
C THR A 266 -9.21 0.10 -14.84
N LEU A 267 -8.58 -0.38 -13.79
CA LEU A 267 -8.83 0.07 -12.42
C LEU A 267 -7.60 0.76 -11.87
N THR A 268 -7.84 1.71 -10.97
CA THR A 268 -6.82 2.25 -10.07
C THR A 268 -7.30 1.99 -8.66
N VAL A 269 -6.72 1.01 -8.01
CA VAL A 269 -7.12 0.55 -6.67
C VAL A 269 -6.10 1.00 -5.65
N VAL A 270 -6.53 1.65 -4.58
CA VAL A 270 -5.67 2.10 -3.50
C VAL A 270 -6.24 1.68 -2.15
N TYR A 271 -5.37 1.09 -1.33
CA TYR A 271 -5.60 0.90 0.09
C TYR A 271 -4.70 1.87 0.86
N ALA A 272 -5.28 2.60 1.79
CA ALA A 272 -4.60 3.49 2.71
C ALA A 272 -4.56 2.85 4.10
N THR A 273 -3.45 2.22 4.45
CA THR A 273 -3.26 1.56 5.75
C THR A 273 -2.58 2.52 6.72
N PRO A 274 -3.22 2.93 7.82
CA PRO A 274 -2.63 3.89 8.77
C PRO A 274 -1.51 3.24 9.57
N ILE A 275 -0.32 3.85 9.60
CA ILE A 275 0.82 3.41 10.41
C ILE A 275 0.79 4.13 11.76
N ARG A 276 0.93 5.44 11.74
CA ARG A 276 0.85 6.34 12.90
C ARG A 276 0.41 7.72 12.44
N LYS A 277 0.15 8.62 13.37
CA LYS A 277 -0.21 10.01 13.01
C LYS A 277 0.85 10.63 12.10
N GLY A 278 0.43 11.06 10.91
CA GLY A 278 1.32 11.61 9.88
C GLY A 278 2.07 10.57 9.05
N GLU A 279 1.66 9.29 9.07
CA GLU A 279 2.30 8.23 8.29
C GLU A 279 1.30 7.13 7.92
N CYS A 280 1.24 6.74 6.65
CA CYS A 280 0.45 5.61 6.18
C CYS A 280 1.22 4.78 5.15
N ARG A 281 0.78 3.51 4.95
CA ARG A 281 1.22 2.69 3.82
C ARG A 281 0.16 2.69 2.73
N LEU A 282 0.55 3.12 1.55
CA LEU A 282 -0.21 2.91 0.33
C LEU A 282 0.05 1.52 -0.20
N PHE A 283 -1.01 0.77 -0.52
CA PHE A 283 -0.97 -0.36 -1.44
C PHE A 283 -1.74 0.02 -2.69
N ALA A 284 -1.08 0.06 -3.83
CA ALA A 284 -1.70 0.38 -5.11
C ALA A 284 -1.69 -0.82 -6.03
N ILE A 285 -2.82 -1.08 -6.69
CA ILE A 285 -2.97 -2.10 -7.71
C ILE A 285 -3.56 -1.42 -8.95
N PHE A 286 -2.97 -1.71 -10.11
CA PHE A 286 -3.41 -1.20 -11.40
C PHE A 286 -3.79 -2.40 -12.28
N PRO A 287 -5.03 -2.88 -12.18
CA PRO A 287 -5.55 -3.95 -13.01
C PRO A 287 -5.93 -3.44 -14.39
N PHE A 288 -5.52 -4.17 -15.43
CA PHE A 288 -5.82 -3.91 -16.83
C PHE A 288 -6.47 -5.13 -17.46
N LYS A 289 -7.65 -4.94 -18.03
CA LYS A 289 -8.33 -5.92 -18.88
C LYS A 289 -8.30 -5.40 -20.31
N PHE A 290 -7.20 -5.71 -21.00
CA PHE A 290 -6.94 -5.20 -22.35
C PHE A 290 -7.81 -5.91 -23.39
N SER A 291 -8.23 -5.15 -24.41
CA SER A 291 -8.86 -5.72 -25.61
C SER A 291 -7.90 -6.54 -26.47
N SER A 292 -6.59 -6.37 -26.31
CA SER A 292 -5.52 -7.08 -27.02
C SER A 292 -4.57 -7.75 -26.04
N LYS A 293 -4.03 -8.93 -26.41
CA LYS A 293 -3.05 -9.68 -25.60
C LYS A 293 -1.64 -9.08 -25.63
N ILE A 294 -1.34 -8.19 -26.58
CA ILE A 294 0.02 -7.64 -26.79
C ILE A 294 0.48 -6.79 -25.59
N PRO A 295 -0.27 -5.78 -25.12
CA PRO A 295 0.14 -5.01 -23.94
C PRO A 295 0.29 -5.88 -22.69
N ALA A 296 -0.61 -6.84 -22.49
CA ALA A 296 -0.56 -7.78 -21.38
C ALA A 296 0.72 -8.60 -21.37
N PHE A 297 1.20 -9.03 -22.54
CA PHE A 297 2.45 -9.76 -22.69
C PHE A 297 3.66 -8.93 -22.26
N PHE A 298 3.77 -7.68 -22.72
CA PHE A 298 4.87 -6.80 -22.33
C PHE A 298 4.87 -6.45 -20.84
N ILE A 299 3.69 -6.22 -20.23
CA ILE A 299 3.59 -5.98 -18.80
C ILE A 299 4.08 -7.20 -18.01
N LYS A 300 3.70 -8.42 -18.41
CA LYS A 300 4.16 -9.66 -17.77
C LYS A 300 5.67 -9.91 -17.89
N LEU A 301 6.30 -9.42 -18.95
CA LEU A 301 7.76 -9.50 -19.14
C LEU A 301 8.53 -8.44 -18.35
N THR A 302 7.87 -7.35 -17.95
CA THR A 302 8.51 -6.27 -17.22
C THR A 302 8.80 -6.69 -15.78
N PRO A 303 10.07 -6.69 -15.34
CA PRO A 303 10.39 -7.02 -13.96
C PRO A 303 9.70 -6.06 -12.97
N ARG A 304 9.20 -6.60 -11.87
CA ARG A 304 8.46 -5.83 -10.86
C ARG A 304 9.27 -4.62 -10.34
N TRP A 305 10.56 -4.79 -10.08
CA TRP A 305 11.43 -3.69 -9.63
C TRP A 305 11.51 -2.54 -10.65
N TYR A 306 11.45 -2.85 -11.94
CA TYR A 306 11.52 -1.82 -12.99
C TYR A 306 10.23 -0.98 -13.01
N SER A 307 9.06 -1.62 -12.94
CA SER A 307 7.80 -0.87 -12.84
C SER A 307 7.72 -0.03 -11.57
N HIS A 308 8.30 -0.50 -10.45
CA HIS A 308 8.35 0.24 -9.20
C HIS A 308 9.18 1.53 -9.29
N THR A 309 10.16 1.63 -10.18
CA THR A 309 10.94 2.87 -10.34
C THR A 309 10.08 4.02 -10.83
N SER A 310 9.22 3.78 -11.82
CA SER A 310 8.29 4.78 -12.34
C SER A 310 7.12 5.05 -11.40
N GLN A 311 6.55 4.00 -10.79
CA GLN A 311 5.45 4.16 -9.85
C GLN A 311 5.85 4.96 -8.61
N ASN A 312 7.06 4.73 -8.07
CA ASN A 312 7.57 5.54 -6.96
C ASN A 312 7.84 6.99 -7.36
N ALA A 313 8.31 7.23 -8.60
CA ALA A 313 8.49 8.61 -9.09
C ALA A 313 7.17 9.38 -9.17
N ILE A 314 6.08 8.71 -9.58
CA ILE A 314 4.73 9.33 -9.59
C ILE A 314 4.31 9.72 -8.17
N LEU A 315 4.51 8.85 -7.17
CA LEU A 315 4.17 9.17 -5.78
C LEU A 315 5.03 10.31 -5.21
N GLU A 316 6.27 10.47 -5.67
CA GLU A 316 7.15 11.56 -5.26
C GLU A 316 6.70 12.93 -5.78
N ASP A 317 5.98 12.98 -6.90
CA ASP A 317 5.42 14.22 -7.44
C ASP A 317 4.47 14.90 -6.43
N ASP A 318 3.72 14.13 -5.62
CA ASP A 318 2.75 14.63 -4.64
C ASP A 318 3.33 14.85 -3.25
N GLN A 319 4.35 14.10 -2.89
CA GLN A 319 4.75 13.81 -1.52
C GLN A 319 5.12 15.06 -0.71
N ILE A 320 5.84 16.01 -1.33
CA ILE A 320 6.34 17.20 -0.63
C ILE A 320 5.19 18.12 -0.23
N PHE A 321 4.24 18.37 -1.14
CA PHE A 321 3.17 19.33 -0.82
C PHE A 321 2.05 18.67 0.01
N LEU A 322 1.74 17.38 -0.13
CA LEU A 322 0.78 16.69 0.73
C LEU A 322 1.25 16.68 2.18
N HIS A 323 2.54 16.40 2.42
CA HIS A 323 3.13 16.48 3.75
C HIS A 323 2.98 17.86 4.39
N ARG A 324 3.11 18.93 3.61
CA ARG A 324 2.94 20.31 4.09
C ARG A 324 1.47 20.70 4.23
N GLN A 325 0.63 20.31 3.28
CA GLN A 325 -0.83 20.57 3.29
C GLN A 325 -1.48 20.01 4.54
N GLU A 326 -1.15 18.77 4.92
CA GLU A 326 -1.64 18.14 6.14
C GLU A 326 -1.30 18.96 7.38
N ARG A 327 -0.07 19.48 7.49
CA ARG A 327 0.38 20.32 8.59
C ARG A 327 -0.31 21.66 8.63
N TYR A 328 -0.58 22.25 7.47
CA TYR A 328 -1.35 23.49 7.40
C TYR A 328 -2.79 23.30 7.85
N LEU A 329 -3.42 22.19 7.47
CA LEU A 329 -4.75 21.84 7.93
C LEU A 329 -4.76 21.57 9.44
N GLU A 330 -3.79 20.82 9.96
CA GLU A 330 -3.65 20.55 11.40
C GLU A 330 -3.51 21.84 12.22
N ASN A 331 -2.69 22.78 11.76
CA ASN A 331 -2.53 24.10 12.41
C ASN A 331 -3.82 24.95 12.41
N GLN A 332 -4.78 24.64 11.54
CA GLN A 332 -6.08 25.28 11.46
C GLN A 332 -7.17 24.50 12.21
N GLY A 333 -6.79 23.47 12.98
CA GLY A 333 -7.69 22.64 13.79
C GLY A 333 -8.11 21.33 13.14
N GLY A 334 -7.40 20.89 12.09
CA GLY A 334 -7.56 19.59 11.47
C GLY A 334 -8.85 19.40 10.68
N SER A 335 -9.22 18.14 10.43
CA SER A 335 -10.38 17.78 9.62
C SER A 335 -11.70 18.46 10.02
N PRO A 336 -12.01 18.70 11.30
CA PRO A 336 -13.24 19.41 11.68
C PRO A 336 -13.35 20.83 11.08
N ASN A 337 -12.24 21.45 10.81
CA ASN A 337 -12.16 22.83 10.28
C ASN A 337 -11.88 22.89 8.77
N PHE A 338 -11.92 21.78 8.05
CA PHE A 338 -11.56 21.74 6.62
C PHE A 338 -12.34 22.77 5.79
N ALA A 339 -13.64 22.94 6.06
CA ALA A 339 -14.49 23.87 5.32
C ALA A 339 -14.10 25.36 5.49
N LYS A 340 -13.34 25.70 6.56
CA LYS A 340 -12.75 27.04 6.74
C LYS A 340 -11.35 27.14 6.16
N ALA A 341 -10.61 26.04 6.19
CA ALA A 341 -9.23 25.95 5.70
C ALA A 341 -9.15 25.83 4.18
N PHE A 342 -10.08 25.08 3.57
CA PHE A 342 -10.13 24.84 2.14
C PHE A 342 -11.15 25.74 1.47
N TYR A 343 -10.86 26.20 0.26
CA TYR A 343 -11.81 26.81 -0.64
C TYR A 343 -12.07 25.87 -1.81
N LEU A 344 -13.22 25.21 -1.82
CA LEU A 344 -13.60 24.14 -2.75
C LEU A 344 -14.79 24.61 -3.64
N PRO A 345 -14.56 25.53 -4.61
CA PRO A 345 -15.65 26.15 -5.35
C PRO A 345 -16.15 25.35 -6.56
N THR A 346 -15.46 24.27 -6.92
CA THR A 346 -15.72 23.55 -8.16
C THR A 346 -16.33 22.18 -7.92
N LYS A 347 -16.99 21.63 -8.93
CA LYS A 347 -17.48 20.25 -8.87
C LYS A 347 -16.35 19.22 -8.86
N ALA A 348 -15.13 19.59 -9.27
CA ALA A 348 -13.94 18.79 -9.18
C ALA A 348 -13.59 18.41 -7.73
N ASP A 349 -13.97 19.25 -6.78
CA ASP A 349 -13.68 19.07 -5.37
C ASP A 349 -14.71 18.17 -4.65
N ARG A 350 -15.71 17.66 -5.37
CA ARG A 350 -16.87 17.00 -4.76
C ARG A 350 -16.51 15.76 -3.93
N PHE A 351 -15.61 14.90 -4.41
CA PHE A 351 -15.22 13.71 -3.67
C PHE A 351 -14.33 14.03 -2.46
N VAL A 352 -13.49 15.05 -2.57
CA VAL A 352 -12.69 15.57 -1.43
C VAL A 352 -13.62 16.11 -0.33
N ALA A 353 -14.61 16.92 -0.72
CA ALA A 353 -15.60 17.45 0.21
C ALA A 353 -16.41 16.32 0.87
N GLU A 354 -16.84 15.31 0.09
CA GLU A 354 -17.60 14.16 0.58
C GLU A 354 -16.79 13.35 1.60
N LEU A 355 -15.52 13.02 1.29
CA LEU A 355 -14.63 12.32 2.22
C LEU A 355 -14.51 13.09 3.55
N ARG A 356 -14.25 14.41 3.49
CA ARG A 356 -14.09 15.23 4.69
C ARG A 356 -15.39 15.35 5.49
N GLN A 357 -16.54 15.44 4.80
CA GLN A 357 -17.85 15.39 5.47
C GLN A 357 -18.09 14.05 6.13
N TRP A 358 -17.79 12.94 5.45
CA TRP A 358 -17.88 11.59 5.99
C TRP A 358 -17.01 11.43 7.25
N VAL A 359 -15.74 11.88 7.20
CA VAL A 359 -14.83 11.84 8.36
C VAL A 359 -15.41 12.60 9.55
N ASN A 360 -15.97 13.78 9.33
CA ASN A 360 -16.51 14.60 10.40
C ASN A 360 -17.86 14.06 10.93
N GLN A 361 -18.72 13.59 10.03
CA GLN A 361 -20.02 13.03 10.40
C GLN A 361 -19.88 11.79 11.27
N TYR A 362 -18.96 10.90 10.95
CA TYR A 362 -18.75 9.64 11.66
C TYR A 362 -17.57 9.68 12.62
N GLN A 363 -16.99 10.86 12.88
CA GLN A 363 -15.79 11.03 13.71
C GLN A 363 -14.67 10.05 13.33
N ALA A 364 -14.50 9.85 12.02
CA ALA A 364 -13.69 8.82 11.43
C ALA A 364 -12.22 9.27 11.22
N ASP A 365 -11.55 9.71 12.28
CA ASP A 365 -10.10 9.98 12.30
C ASP A 365 -9.43 8.94 13.21
N PRO A 366 -8.53 8.07 12.69
CA PRO A 366 -7.88 7.04 13.48
C PRO A 366 -6.96 7.61 14.57
N PHE A 367 -6.55 8.86 14.44
CA PHE A 367 -5.59 9.52 15.32
C PHE A 367 -6.17 10.77 16.00
N TRP A 368 -7.47 10.78 16.25
CA TRP A 368 -8.15 11.91 16.87
C TRP A 368 -7.44 12.40 18.12
N GLY A 369 -7.16 13.71 18.17
CA GLY A 369 -6.48 14.36 19.31
C GLY A 369 -4.96 14.16 19.37
N LYS A 370 -4.37 13.40 18.43
CA LYS A 370 -2.92 13.24 18.33
C LYS A 370 -2.34 14.34 17.46
N LYS A 371 -1.11 14.73 17.78
CA LYS A 371 -0.35 15.75 17.04
C LYS A 371 0.58 15.10 16.01
N LEU A 372 0.77 15.79 14.90
CA LEU A 372 1.78 15.42 13.91
C LEU A 372 3.20 15.52 14.50
N THR A 373 4.06 14.62 14.07
CA THR A 373 5.50 14.69 14.31
C THR A 373 6.09 15.94 13.63
N PRO A 374 7.29 16.40 14.00
CA PRO A 374 7.97 17.50 13.30
C PRO A 374 8.03 17.27 11.79
N ALA A 375 8.03 18.35 11.02
CA ALA A 375 8.13 18.26 9.57
C ALA A 375 9.46 17.61 9.15
N LEU A 376 9.40 16.77 8.13
CA LEU A 376 10.56 16.11 7.56
C LEU A 376 11.25 17.02 6.54
N SER A 377 12.57 16.84 6.36
CA SER A 377 13.32 17.47 5.29
C SER A 377 12.93 16.86 3.93
N GLU A 378 13.19 17.58 2.84
CA GLU A 378 12.91 17.10 1.49
C GLU A 378 13.65 15.78 1.18
N GLU A 379 14.90 15.63 1.65
CA GLU A 379 15.67 14.41 1.52
C GLU A 379 15.00 13.22 2.24
N GLN A 380 14.48 13.43 3.45
CA GLN A 380 13.74 12.40 4.19
C GLN A 380 12.41 12.06 3.52
N LEU A 381 11.69 13.08 2.99
CA LEU A 381 10.45 12.87 2.26
C LEU A 381 10.65 11.99 1.03
N LEU A 382 11.74 12.17 0.31
CA LEU A 382 12.05 11.44 -0.94
C LEU A 382 12.87 10.17 -0.71
N ASP A 383 13.10 9.73 0.53
CA ASP A 383 13.83 8.50 0.84
C ASP A 383 13.07 7.25 0.37
N ARG A 384 13.39 6.83 -0.85
CA ARG A 384 12.80 5.64 -1.47
C ARG A 384 13.31 4.33 -0.86
N TYR A 385 14.50 4.33 -0.27
CA TYR A 385 15.07 3.11 0.29
C TYR A 385 14.27 2.62 1.50
N HIS A 386 14.08 3.47 2.51
CA HIS A 386 13.38 3.10 3.73
C HIS A 386 11.87 2.98 3.51
N SER A 387 11.28 3.83 2.67
CA SER A 387 9.84 3.84 2.43
C SER A 387 9.34 2.72 1.50
N HIS A 388 10.25 2.09 0.72
CA HIS A 388 9.86 1.05 -0.24
C HIS A 388 10.91 -0.07 -0.39
N THR A 389 12.15 0.27 -0.82
CA THR A 389 13.12 -0.73 -1.31
C THR A 389 13.48 -1.76 -0.25
N LYS A 390 13.68 -1.34 0.99
CA LYS A 390 14.03 -2.19 2.14
C LYS A 390 13.00 -3.32 2.35
N SER A 391 11.73 -3.04 2.16
CA SER A 391 10.62 -3.96 2.41
C SER A 391 10.14 -4.71 1.15
N CYS A 392 10.51 -4.24 -0.06
CA CYS A 392 10.14 -4.90 -1.33
C CYS A 392 11.20 -5.93 -1.74
N ALA A 393 10.83 -7.21 -1.79
CA ALA A 393 11.73 -8.31 -2.15
C ALA A 393 12.37 -8.13 -3.54
N SER A 394 11.57 -7.71 -4.53
CA SER A 394 12.03 -7.48 -5.91
C SER A 394 13.03 -6.33 -6.00
N CYS A 395 12.73 -5.18 -5.38
CA CYS A 395 13.59 -4.00 -5.40
C CYS A 395 14.87 -4.21 -4.61
N ARG A 396 14.80 -4.85 -3.43
CA ARG A 396 15.96 -5.21 -2.61
C ARG A 396 16.92 -6.14 -3.36
N THR A 397 16.38 -7.17 -4.02
CA THR A 397 17.17 -8.10 -4.83
C THR A 397 17.80 -7.41 -6.02
N ALA A 398 17.07 -6.54 -6.72
CA ALA A 398 17.60 -5.78 -7.86
C ALA A 398 18.73 -4.84 -7.43
N LEU A 399 18.54 -4.11 -6.31
CA LEU A 399 19.56 -3.21 -5.76
C LEU A 399 20.85 -3.97 -5.41
N ALA A 400 20.74 -5.11 -4.73
CA ALA A 400 21.89 -5.94 -4.38
C ALA A 400 22.65 -6.43 -5.63
N LYS A 401 21.93 -6.88 -6.66
CA LYS A 401 22.54 -7.30 -7.94
C LYS A 401 23.23 -6.15 -8.66
N ILE A 402 22.61 -4.97 -8.73
CA ILE A 402 23.20 -3.78 -9.37
C ILE A 402 24.48 -3.37 -8.62
N GLN A 403 24.48 -3.40 -7.30
CA GLN A 403 25.67 -3.10 -6.49
C GLN A 403 26.79 -4.11 -6.74
N GLN A 404 26.49 -5.40 -6.83
CA GLN A 404 27.49 -6.42 -7.19
C GLN A 404 28.07 -6.19 -8.58
N ILE A 405 27.23 -5.91 -9.58
CA ILE A 405 27.66 -5.60 -10.94
C ILE A 405 28.55 -4.37 -10.95
N LYS A 406 28.16 -3.29 -10.27
CA LYS A 406 28.98 -2.08 -10.13
C LYS A 406 30.35 -2.40 -9.53
N THR A 407 30.42 -3.19 -8.46
CA THR A 407 31.68 -3.59 -7.81
C THR A 407 32.60 -4.36 -8.77
N VAL A 408 32.01 -5.30 -9.54
CA VAL A 408 32.77 -6.07 -10.54
C VAL A 408 33.31 -5.15 -11.64
N TYR A 409 32.52 -4.22 -12.17
CA TYR A 409 32.97 -3.27 -13.20
C TYR A 409 34.07 -2.34 -12.69
N VAL A 410 33.93 -1.79 -11.49
CA VAL A 410 34.94 -0.94 -10.88
C VAL A 410 36.23 -1.73 -10.64
N GLY A 411 36.15 -2.97 -10.12
CA GLY A 411 37.28 -3.84 -9.91
C GLY A 411 38.00 -4.20 -11.22
N ALA A 412 37.25 -4.57 -12.25
CA ALA A 412 37.80 -4.87 -13.58
C ALA A 412 38.48 -3.64 -14.22
N GLY A 413 37.85 -2.45 -14.08
CA GLY A 413 38.41 -1.18 -14.51
C GLY A 413 39.74 -0.84 -13.80
N ALA A 414 39.79 -1.01 -12.48
CA ALA A 414 41.01 -0.79 -11.71
C ALA A 414 42.15 -1.74 -12.11
N ILE A 415 41.84 -3.03 -12.28
CA ILE A 415 42.83 -4.02 -12.78
C ILE A 415 43.29 -3.66 -14.19
N GLY A 416 42.35 -3.29 -15.08
CA GLY A 416 42.70 -2.85 -16.43
C GLY A 416 43.63 -1.65 -16.44
N LEU A 417 43.33 -0.62 -15.64
CA LEU A 417 44.20 0.56 -15.51
C LEU A 417 45.57 0.22 -14.92
N ALA A 418 45.66 -0.69 -13.96
CA ALA A 418 46.92 -1.12 -13.36
C ALA A 418 47.83 -1.91 -14.35
N THR A 419 47.22 -2.56 -15.36
CA THR A 419 47.96 -3.32 -16.36
C THR A 419 48.40 -2.49 -17.56
N ILE A 420 47.84 -1.30 -17.80
CA ILE A 420 48.17 -0.41 -18.91
C ILE A 420 49.68 -0.09 -19.00
N PRO A 421 50.41 0.23 -17.89
CA PRO A 421 51.84 0.50 -17.99
C PRO A 421 52.71 -0.66 -18.49
N ILE A 422 52.19 -1.88 -18.48
CA ILE A 422 52.87 -3.09 -18.88
C ILE A 422 52.72 -3.32 -20.39
N LEU A 423 51.76 -2.65 -21.04
CA LEU A 423 51.43 -2.81 -22.47
C LEU A 423 52.30 -1.88 -23.32
N PRO A 424 52.57 -2.24 -24.60
CA PRO A 424 53.26 -1.36 -25.56
C PRO A 424 52.53 -0.03 -25.72
N PHE A 425 53.27 1.07 -25.82
CA PHE A 425 52.75 2.45 -25.89
C PHE A 425 51.59 2.66 -26.89
N TRP A 426 51.64 2.01 -28.05
CA TRP A 426 50.59 2.12 -29.06
C TRP A 426 49.26 1.44 -28.70
N ILE A 427 49.20 0.59 -27.66
CA ILE A 427 47.99 -0.03 -27.12
C ILE A 427 47.49 0.71 -25.88
N ASN A 428 48.41 1.31 -25.10
CA ASN A 428 48.10 1.92 -23.82
C ASN A 428 47.04 3.05 -23.90
N THR A 429 47.23 3.96 -24.87
CA THR A 429 46.46 5.21 -24.93
C THR A 429 44.98 4.98 -25.26
N PRO A 430 44.59 4.20 -26.28
CA PRO A 430 43.21 3.92 -26.57
C PRO A 430 42.53 3.04 -25.48
N LEU A 431 43.26 2.07 -24.90
CA LEU A 431 42.72 1.18 -23.87
C LEU A 431 42.43 1.91 -22.56
N ALA A 432 43.32 2.82 -22.16
CA ALA A 432 43.11 3.67 -20.98
C ALA A 432 41.86 4.56 -21.11
N ALA A 433 41.63 5.12 -22.31
CA ALA A 433 40.47 5.95 -22.59
C ALA A 433 39.16 5.15 -22.53
N VAL A 434 39.12 3.93 -23.05
CA VAL A 434 37.94 3.05 -22.99
C VAL A 434 37.65 2.60 -21.56
N ILE A 435 38.65 2.16 -20.79
CA ILE A 435 38.45 1.69 -19.44
C ILE A 435 38.01 2.84 -18.55
N SER A 436 38.59 4.05 -18.66
CA SER A 436 38.18 5.22 -17.91
C SER A 436 36.74 5.65 -18.19
N SER A 437 36.31 5.60 -19.47
CA SER A 437 34.91 5.96 -19.83
C SER A 437 33.88 4.97 -19.30
N VAL A 438 34.23 3.67 -19.22
CA VAL A 438 33.34 2.63 -18.65
C VAL A 438 33.28 2.67 -17.12
N THR A 439 34.34 3.16 -16.44
CA THR A 439 34.41 3.19 -14.98
C THR A 439 33.73 4.45 -14.40
N ILE A 440 33.57 5.52 -15.21
CA ILE A 440 32.95 6.80 -14.79
C ILE A 440 31.43 6.80 -15.09
N ALA A 441 30.93 5.95 -15.98
CA ALA A 441 29.50 5.79 -16.28
C ALA A 441 28.82 4.84 -15.28
#